data_6541f6a0b12e665ae3d0f3a529a985fb
#
_entry.id   6541f6a0b12e665ae3d0f3a529a985fb
#
_cell.length_a   1.000
_cell.length_b   1.000
_cell.length_c   1.000
_cell.angle_alpha   90.00
_cell.angle_beta   90.00
_cell.angle_gamma   90.00
#
_symmetry.space_group_name_H-M   'P 1'
#
loop_
_entity.id
_entity.type
_entity.pdbx_description
1 polymer ?
#
loop_
_entity_poly.entity_id
_entity_poly.type
_entity_poly.pdbx_seq_one_letter_code
_entity_poly.pdbx_strand_id
1 'polypeptide(L)'
;MATPFFYVIFAVAMEKFVDVILPLPLHACFTYSLPEDMAESVQIGCRVVVPFGRKKYYTAIVQNIHYSAPAGYEVKEVSALLDAHPILLPEQFRFWDWLADYYLCTRGDVYKAALPSGLKLESETIVEYNPDFESDVQLPEKEQKILDLLAAEPEQCITKLEKESGIRNILSVIKSLLDKEAVFVLSLIHI
;
A
#
# COMPACT_ATOMS: atom_id res chain seq x y z
N MET A 1 14.92 -58.78 14.30
CA MET A 1 13.98 -57.67 14.61
C MET A 1 14.64 -56.39 14.15
N ALA A 2 14.19 -55.88 12.99
CA ALA A 2 14.72 -54.62 12.42
C ALA A 2 13.72 -53.51 12.71
N THR A 3 14.17 -52.53 13.45
CA THR A 3 13.41 -51.30 13.77
C THR A 3 13.31 -50.44 12.53
N PRO A 4 12.13 -50.01 12.07
CA PRO A 4 12.03 -49.08 10.97
C PRO A 4 12.43 -47.68 11.43
N PHE A 5 13.48 -47.14 10.85
CA PHE A 5 13.89 -45.75 10.97
C PHE A 5 12.84 -44.90 10.23
N PHE A 6 11.97 -44.23 10.99
CA PHE A 6 11.09 -43.19 10.46
C PHE A 6 11.95 -41.98 10.13
N TYR A 7 12.23 -41.75 8.86
CA TYR A 7 12.74 -40.50 8.34
C TYR A 7 11.59 -39.48 8.39
N VAL A 8 11.56 -38.66 9.42
CA VAL A 8 10.75 -37.43 9.43
C VAL A 8 11.45 -36.47 8.51
N ILE A 9 10.99 -36.40 7.26
CA ILE A 9 11.38 -35.33 6.35
C ILE A 9 10.71 -34.05 6.89
N PHE A 10 11.46 -33.22 7.62
CA PHE A 10 11.10 -31.84 7.84
C PHE A 10 11.13 -31.16 6.46
N ALA A 11 9.98 -30.97 5.86
CA ALA A 11 9.84 -30.03 4.76
C ALA A 11 10.14 -28.65 5.35
N VAL A 12 11.35 -28.17 5.18
CA VAL A 12 11.67 -26.76 5.41
C VAL A 12 10.82 -26.00 4.40
N ALA A 13 9.77 -25.36 4.86
CA ALA A 13 8.97 -24.47 4.04
C ALA A 13 9.93 -23.40 3.49
N MET A 14 10.26 -23.48 2.22
CA MET A 14 11.13 -22.49 1.58
C MET A 14 10.34 -21.21 1.47
N GLU A 15 10.80 -20.19 2.18
CA GLU A 15 10.18 -18.86 2.14
C GLU A 15 10.17 -18.32 0.69
N LYS A 16 8.98 -17.97 0.22
CA LYS A 16 8.78 -17.39 -1.13
C LYS A 16 8.82 -15.88 -1.06
N PHE A 17 9.41 -15.28 -2.06
CA PHE A 17 9.50 -13.84 -2.24
C PHE A 17 8.90 -13.44 -3.58
N VAL A 18 8.37 -12.24 -3.64
CA VAL A 18 7.83 -11.64 -4.85
C VAL A 18 8.48 -10.29 -5.12
N ASP A 19 8.89 -10.10 -6.37
CA ASP A 19 9.24 -8.77 -6.86
C ASP A 19 8.00 -8.11 -7.43
N VAL A 20 7.73 -6.89 -7.03
CA VAL A 20 6.53 -6.18 -7.42
C VAL A 20 6.82 -4.83 -8.08
N ILE A 21 5.93 -4.43 -8.97
CA ILE A 21 5.89 -3.09 -9.57
C ILE A 21 4.88 -2.26 -8.77
N LEU A 22 5.35 -1.15 -8.20
CA LEU A 22 4.52 -0.16 -7.51
C LEU A 22 4.08 0.96 -8.49
N PRO A 23 2.91 1.59 -8.31
CA PRO A 23 2.47 2.74 -9.11
C PRO A 23 3.19 4.03 -8.69
N LEU A 24 4.50 3.96 -8.58
CA LEU A 24 5.37 5.05 -8.14
C LEU A 24 6.50 5.25 -9.15
N PRO A 25 7.02 6.48 -9.33
CA PRO A 25 8.10 6.78 -10.27
C PRO A 25 9.46 6.28 -9.72
N LEU A 26 9.58 4.97 -9.56
CA LEU A 26 10.76 4.31 -9.01
C LEU A 26 11.34 3.34 -10.05
N HIS A 27 12.65 3.36 -10.22
CA HIS A 27 13.35 2.47 -11.17
C HIS A 27 13.55 1.05 -10.63
N ALA A 28 13.51 0.87 -9.31
CA ALA A 28 13.73 -0.42 -8.68
C ALA A 28 12.40 -1.20 -8.51
N CYS A 29 12.46 -2.52 -8.67
CA CYS A 29 11.46 -3.44 -8.15
C CYS A 29 11.70 -3.63 -6.66
N PHE A 30 10.64 -3.90 -5.92
CA PHE A 30 10.69 -4.12 -4.49
C PHE A 30 10.30 -5.56 -4.18
N THR A 31 11.08 -6.19 -3.34
CA THR A 31 10.86 -7.58 -2.93
C THR A 31 10.10 -7.63 -1.61
N TYR A 32 9.09 -8.49 -1.55
CA TYR A 32 8.28 -8.77 -0.37
C TYR A 32 8.26 -10.27 -0.10
N SER A 33 8.12 -10.65 1.18
CA SER A 33 7.88 -12.05 1.54
C SER A 33 6.40 -12.40 1.33
N LEU A 34 6.14 -13.66 0.99
CA LEU A 34 4.78 -14.19 0.88
C LEU A 34 4.41 -14.95 2.13
N PRO A 35 3.27 -14.63 2.78
CA PRO A 35 2.68 -15.48 3.80
C PRO A 35 2.41 -16.89 3.27
N GLU A 36 2.49 -17.89 4.15
CA GLU A 36 2.30 -19.32 3.77
C GLU A 36 0.92 -19.57 3.16
N ASP A 37 -0.11 -18.89 3.66
CA ASP A 37 -1.51 -19.00 3.18
C ASP A 37 -1.71 -18.45 1.77
N MET A 38 -0.86 -17.51 1.33
CA MET A 38 -0.89 -16.91 -0.01
C MET A 38 0.11 -17.54 -0.98
N ALA A 39 1.11 -18.26 -0.46
CA ALA A 39 2.25 -18.74 -1.25
C ALA A 39 1.89 -19.63 -2.45
N GLU A 40 0.78 -20.36 -2.40
CA GLU A 40 0.31 -21.21 -3.50
C GLU A 40 -0.63 -20.47 -4.46
N SER A 41 -1.29 -19.43 -4.00
CA SER A 41 -2.33 -18.70 -4.76
C SER A 41 -1.77 -17.56 -5.58
N VAL A 42 -0.63 -16.96 -5.16
CA VAL A 42 -0.02 -15.82 -5.85
C VAL A 42 0.62 -16.26 -7.17
N GLN A 43 0.28 -15.56 -8.25
CA GLN A 43 0.81 -15.76 -9.59
C GLN A 43 1.39 -14.45 -10.14
N ILE A 44 2.32 -14.58 -11.10
CA ILE A 44 2.85 -13.41 -11.83
C ILE A 44 1.69 -12.73 -12.58
N GLY A 45 1.58 -11.41 -12.44
CA GLY A 45 0.50 -10.62 -13.03
C GLY A 45 -0.70 -10.39 -12.11
N CYS A 46 -0.75 -11.01 -10.91
CA CYS A 46 -1.75 -10.70 -9.89
C CYS A 46 -1.43 -9.40 -9.18
N ARG A 47 -2.48 -8.73 -8.69
CA ARG A 47 -2.35 -7.57 -7.79
C ARG A 47 -2.23 -8.05 -6.36
N VAL A 48 -1.34 -7.41 -5.63
CA VAL A 48 -1.15 -7.62 -4.20
C VAL A 48 -1.14 -6.27 -3.48
N VAL A 49 -1.56 -6.26 -2.23
CA VAL A 49 -1.44 -5.11 -1.35
C VAL A 49 -0.15 -5.22 -0.57
N VAL A 50 0.69 -4.20 -0.66
CA VAL A 50 1.99 -4.19 0.02
C VAL A 50 2.21 -2.90 0.82
N PRO A 51 2.82 -2.99 2.00
CA PRO A 51 3.18 -1.82 2.79
C PRO A 51 4.42 -1.14 2.19
N PHE A 52 4.36 0.16 1.91
CA PHE A 52 5.48 0.94 1.41
C PHE A 52 5.71 2.20 2.26
N GLY A 53 6.96 2.44 2.66
CA GLY A 53 7.30 3.49 3.60
C GLY A 53 6.83 3.17 5.03
N ARG A 54 6.38 4.18 5.79
CA ARG A 54 6.04 4.00 7.22
C ARG A 54 4.58 3.61 7.47
N LYS A 55 3.63 4.11 6.66
CA LYS A 55 2.19 3.97 6.94
C LYS A 55 1.32 3.84 5.68
N LYS A 56 1.91 3.68 4.49
CA LYS A 56 1.14 3.62 3.24
C LYS A 56 1.10 2.20 2.70
N TYR A 57 -0.04 1.85 2.15
CA TYR A 57 -0.24 0.62 1.40
C TYR A 57 -0.50 0.96 -0.07
N TYR A 58 0.00 0.13 -0.95
CA TYR A 58 -0.19 0.28 -2.39
C TYR A 58 -0.61 -1.04 -2.99
N THR A 59 -1.44 -0.96 -4.02
CA THR A 59 -1.63 -2.08 -4.93
C THR A 59 -0.41 -2.19 -5.82
N ALA A 60 0.25 -3.31 -5.75
CA ALA A 60 1.40 -3.64 -6.59
C ALA A 60 1.06 -4.80 -7.53
N ILE A 61 1.78 -4.92 -8.65
CA ILE A 61 1.66 -6.07 -9.56
C ILE A 61 2.85 -6.99 -9.33
N VAL A 62 2.59 -8.28 -9.13
CA VAL A 62 3.63 -9.31 -9.02
C VAL A 62 4.29 -9.49 -10.37
N GLN A 63 5.60 -9.21 -10.44
CA GLN A 63 6.41 -9.36 -11.65
C GLN A 63 7.19 -10.66 -11.65
N ASN A 64 7.68 -11.09 -10.51
CA ASN A 64 8.51 -12.29 -10.38
C ASN A 64 8.24 -12.99 -9.04
N ILE A 65 8.49 -14.29 -8.99
CA ILE A 65 8.39 -15.13 -7.77
C ILE A 65 9.68 -15.91 -7.64
N HIS A 66 10.33 -15.85 -6.48
CA HIS A 66 11.60 -16.52 -6.22
C HIS A 66 11.76 -16.93 -4.75
N TYR A 67 12.85 -17.65 -4.46
CA TYR A 67 13.15 -18.17 -3.12
C TYR A 67 14.42 -17.55 -2.51
N SER A 68 14.96 -16.51 -3.13
CA SER A 68 16.18 -15.86 -2.68
C SER A 68 15.83 -14.64 -1.84
N ALA A 69 16.13 -14.67 -0.55
CA ALA A 69 15.98 -13.49 0.30
C ALA A 69 16.93 -12.37 -0.17
N PRO A 70 16.46 -11.13 -0.32
CA PRO A 70 17.33 -10.01 -0.64
C PRO A 70 18.31 -9.74 0.52
N ALA A 71 19.54 -9.41 0.16
CA ALA A 71 20.56 -9.06 1.15
C ALA A 71 20.47 -7.56 1.48
N GLY A 72 20.58 -7.21 2.77
CA GLY A 72 20.87 -5.85 3.20
C GLY A 72 19.68 -5.02 3.69
N TYR A 73 18.44 -5.51 3.65
CA TYR A 73 17.28 -4.86 4.26
C TYR A 73 16.24 -5.88 4.76
N GLU A 74 15.46 -5.46 5.74
CA GLU A 74 14.34 -6.25 6.26
C GLU A 74 13.21 -6.28 5.23
N VAL A 75 12.84 -7.49 4.80
CA VAL A 75 11.76 -7.69 3.83
C VAL A 75 10.42 -7.58 4.54
N LYS A 76 9.54 -6.75 4.02
CA LYS A 76 8.16 -6.65 4.50
C LYS A 76 7.31 -7.72 3.83
N GLU A 77 6.23 -8.09 4.49
CA GLU A 77 5.30 -9.11 4.03
C GLU A 77 4.19 -8.51 3.16
N VAL A 78 3.73 -9.29 2.16
CA VAL A 78 2.51 -8.97 1.38
C VAL A 78 1.31 -9.02 2.32
N SER A 79 0.50 -7.97 2.31
CA SER A 79 -0.64 -7.84 3.22
C SER A 79 -1.91 -8.54 2.71
N ALA A 80 -2.13 -8.57 1.40
CA ALA A 80 -3.28 -9.23 0.80
C ALA A 80 -3.06 -9.55 -0.69
N LEU A 81 -3.69 -10.63 -1.17
CA LEU A 81 -3.85 -10.95 -2.58
C LEU A 81 -5.22 -10.48 -3.05
N LEU A 82 -5.27 -9.72 -4.15
CA LEU A 82 -6.51 -9.14 -4.67
C LEU A 82 -7.17 -9.95 -5.78
N ASP A 83 -6.39 -10.76 -6.50
CA ASP A 83 -6.86 -11.45 -7.69
C ASP A 83 -6.67 -12.96 -7.57
N ALA A 84 -7.72 -13.73 -7.92
CA ALA A 84 -7.63 -15.18 -8.05
C ALA A 84 -6.86 -15.60 -9.31
N HIS A 85 -6.78 -14.75 -10.33
CA HIS A 85 -6.09 -14.98 -11.59
C HIS A 85 -5.31 -13.74 -12.02
N PRO A 86 -4.20 -13.90 -12.79
CA PRO A 86 -3.44 -12.78 -13.29
C PRO A 86 -4.30 -11.80 -14.11
N ILE A 87 -4.21 -10.52 -13.80
CA ILE A 87 -4.81 -9.44 -14.59
C ILE A 87 -3.86 -8.92 -15.66
N LEU A 88 -2.57 -9.21 -15.52
CA LEU A 88 -1.52 -8.82 -16.46
C LEU A 88 -0.83 -10.06 -17.01
N LEU A 89 -0.77 -10.15 -18.34
CA LEU A 89 -0.14 -11.27 -19.05
C LEU A 89 1.35 -10.99 -19.32
N PRO A 90 2.18 -12.03 -19.56
CA PRO A 90 3.61 -11.86 -19.83
C PRO A 90 3.93 -10.92 -20.99
N GLU A 91 3.08 -10.91 -22.03
CA GLU A 91 3.23 -10.03 -23.20
C GLU A 91 3.02 -8.56 -22.85
N GLN A 92 2.14 -8.28 -21.89
CA GLN A 92 1.87 -6.93 -21.42
C GLN A 92 3.03 -6.39 -20.58
N PHE A 93 3.74 -7.21 -19.82
CA PHE A 93 4.97 -6.80 -19.13
C PHE A 93 6.04 -6.37 -20.14
N ARG A 94 6.24 -7.15 -21.23
CA ARG A 94 7.17 -6.78 -22.30
C ARG A 94 6.78 -5.48 -22.99
N PHE A 95 5.49 -5.25 -23.16
CA PHE A 95 4.96 -4.00 -23.71
C PHE A 95 5.20 -2.82 -22.74
N TRP A 96 5.04 -3.03 -21.44
CA TRP A 96 5.33 -2.01 -20.43
C TRP A 96 6.84 -1.66 -20.40
N ASP A 97 7.71 -2.64 -20.54
CA ASP A 97 9.14 -2.42 -20.64
C ASP A 97 9.48 -1.57 -21.87
N TRP A 98 8.90 -1.91 -23.01
CA TRP A 98 9.09 -1.12 -24.24
C TRP A 98 8.55 0.31 -24.08
N LEU A 99 7.39 0.51 -23.45
CA LEU A 99 6.84 1.84 -23.16
C LEU A 99 7.76 2.65 -22.23
N ALA A 100 8.26 2.03 -21.17
CA ALA A 100 9.16 2.67 -20.22
C ALA A 100 10.45 3.14 -20.91
N ASP A 101 11.03 2.29 -21.74
CA ASP A 101 12.25 2.60 -22.51
C ASP A 101 11.99 3.70 -23.56
N TYR A 102 10.88 3.60 -24.30
CA TYR A 102 10.54 4.54 -25.35
C TYR A 102 10.26 5.96 -24.83
N TYR A 103 9.52 6.07 -23.72
CA TYR A 103 9.15 7.35 -23.11
C TYR A 103 10.13 7.82 -22.02
N LEU A 104 11.20 7.06 -21.76
CA LEU A 104 12.20 7.36 -20.72
C LEU A 104 11.55 7.58 -19.34
N CYS A 105 10.55 6.76 -19.00
CA CYS A 105 9.83 6.78 -17.74
C CYS A 105 10.01 5.47 -16.96
N THR A 106 9.47 5.39 -15.76
CA THR A 106 9.57 4.17 -14.96
C THR A 106 8.44 3.19 -15.27
N ARG A 107 8.63 1.90 -14.96
CA ARG A 107 7.56 0.90 -15.02
C ARG A 107 6.37 1.29 -14.13
N GLY A 108 6.64 1.95 -12.99
CA GLY A 108 5.61 2.47 -12.10
C GLY A 108 4.75 3.55 -12.75
N ASP A 109 5.33 4.43 -13.58
CA ASP A 109 4.60 5.43 -14.36
C ASP A 109 3.72 4.76 -15.42
N VAL A 110 4.26 3.75 -16.12
CA VAL A 110 3.48 2.94 -17.08
C VAL A 110 2.31 2.25 -16.38
N TYR A 111 2.57 1.59 -15.25
CA TYR A 111 1.53 0.95 -14.43
C TYR A 111 0.43 1.95 -14.05
N LYS A 112 0.84 3.13 -13.56
CA LYS A 112 -0.11 4.18 -13.15
C LYS A 112 -1.00 4.64 -14.30
N ALA A 113 -0.47 4.70 -15.51
CA ALA A 113 -1.21 5.09 -16.71
C ALA A 113 -2.06 3.95 -17.29
N ALA A 114 -1.55 2.72 -17.28
CA ALA A 114 -2.16 1.57 -17.94
C ALA A 114 -3.37 1.00 -17.17
N LEU A 115 -3.35 1.02 -15.83
CA LEU A 115 -4.47 0.50 -15.06
C LEU A 115 -5.48 1.60 -14.69
N PRO A 116 -6.79 1.31 -14.83
CA PRO A 116 -7.86 2.17 -14.32
C PRO A 116 -7.71 2.43 -12.81
N SER A 117 -8.18 3.58 -12.34
CA SER A 117 -8.09 3.96 -10.91
C SER A 117 -8.80 2.96 -9.99
N GLY A 118 -9.94 2.41 -10.41
CA GLY A 118 -10.67 1.41 -9.64
C GLY A 118 -9.96 0.06 -9.46
N LEU A 119 -8.88 -0.19 -10.20
CA LEU A 119 -8.01 -1.36 -10.02
C LEU A 119 -6.75 -1.06 -9.21
N LYS A 120 -6.55 0.19 -8.82
CA LYS A 120 -5.41 0.64 -8.00
C LYS A 120 -5.95 1.05 -6.65
N LEU A 121 -5.74 0.19 -5.65
CA LEU A 121 -6.01 0.57 -4.27
C LEU A 121 -4.84 1.41 -3.77
N GLU A 122 -5.12 2.62 -3.40
CA GLU A 122 -4.21 3.47 -2.64
C GLU A 122 -4.80 3.58 -1.24
N SER A 123 -3.99 3.40 -0.20
CA SER A 123 -4.47 3.70 1.14
C SER A 123 -4.63 5.21 1.24
N GLU A 124 -5.85 5.66 1.31
CA GLU A 124 -6.14 7.03 1.70
C GLU A 124 -6.14 7.13 3.22
N THR A 125 -5.47 8.12 3.73
CA THR A 125 -5.56 8.43 5.15
C THR A 125 -6.84 9.24 5.34
N ILE A 126 -7.81 8.66 6.03
CA ILE A 126 -9.06 9.31 6.41
C ILE A 126 -8.87 9.94 7.78
N VAL A 127 -9.36 11.16 7.91
CA VAL A 127 -9.45 11.89 9.15
C VAL A 127 -10.91 11.88 9.55
N GLU A 128 -11.18 11.38 10.76
CA GLU A 128 -12.51 11.32 11.35
C GLU A 128 -12.61 12.35 12.49
N TYR A 129 -13.72 13.04 12.54
CA TYR A 129 -14.01 13.98 13.63
C TYR A 129 -14.32 13.21 14.92
N ASN A 130 -13.74 13.65 16.04
CA ASN A 130 -14.08 13.11 17.34
C ASN A 130 -15.29 13.88 17.92
N PRO A 131 -16.48 13.28 17.99
CA PRO A 131 -17.69 13.95 18.50
C PRO A 131 -17.62 14.29 20.00
N ASP A 132 -16.75 13.61 20.74
CA ASP A 132 -16.58 13.84 22.19
C ASP A 132 -15.52 14.92 22.48
N PHE A 133 -14.97 15.56 21.44
CA PHE A 133 -13.98 16.61 21.60
C PHE A 133 -14.62 17.92 22.09
N GLU A 134 -14.29 18.29 23.31
CA GLU A 134 -14.61 19.60 23.89
C GLU A 134 -13.29 20.37 24.10
N SER A 135 -13.18 21.56 23.55
CA SER A 135 -12.01 22.41 23.74
C SER A 135 -12.34 23.62 24.60
N ASP A 136 -11.71 23.72 25.76
CA ASP A 136 -11.78 24.90 26.62
C ASP A 136 -10.90 26.07 26.11
N VAL A 137 -10.09 25.82 25.07
CA VAL A 137 -9.12 26.79 24.54
C VAL A 137 -9.47 27.13 23.10
N GLN A 138 -9.37 28.40 22.75
CA GLN A 138 -9.52 28.85 21.37
C GLN A 138 -8.44 28.18 20.48
N LEU A 139 -8.90 27.41 19.48
CA LEU A 139 -8.03 26.76 18.53
C LEU A 139 -7.48 27.75 17.50
N PRO A 140 -6.27 27.52 16.98
CA PRO A 140 -5.75 28.28 15.86
C PRO A 140 -6.71 28.25 14.65
N GLU A 141 -6.79 29.35 13.90
CA GLU A 141 -7.70 29.52 12.76
C GLU A 141 -7.64 28.35 11.74
N LYS A 142 -6.44 27.81 11.51
CA LYS A 142 -6.25 26.67 10.59
C LYS A 142 -6.83 25.36 11.13
N GLU A 143 -6.73 25.14 12.43
CA GLU A 143 -7.29 23.96 13.08
C GLU A 143 -8.81 24.04 13.13
N GLN A 144 -9.35 25.23 13.47
CA GLN A 144 -10.78 25.46 13.47
C GLN A 144 -11.39 25.20 12.10
N LYS A 145 -10.75 25.72 11.04
CA LYS A 145 -11.21 25.50 9.67
C LYS A 145 -11.30 24.03 9.28
N ILE A 146 -10.35 23.19 9.72
CA ILE A 146 -10.38 21.75 9.47
C ILE A 146 -11.51 21.08 10.26
N LEU A 147 -11.70 21.48 11.52
CA LEU A 147 -12.81 20.93 12.34
C LEU A 147 -14.16 21.33 11.77
N ASP A 148 -14.33 22.56 11.26
CA ASP A 148 -15.58 23.01 10.62
C ASP A 148 -15.89 22.19 9.36
N LEU A 149 -14.88 21.82 8.56
CA LEU A 149 -15.04 20.94 7.40
C LEU A 149 -15.42 19.50 7.83
N LEU A 150 -14.78 18.98 8.87
CA LEU A 150 -15.07 17.66 9.40
C LEU A 150 -16.42 17.61 10.15
N ALA A 151 -16.88 18.74 10.73
CA ALA A 151 -18.20 18.81 11.32
C ALA A 151 -19.32 18.73 10.27
N ALA A 152 -19.06 19.22 9.05
CA ALA A 152 -19.99 19.09 7.92
C ALA A 152 -19.99 17.68 7.31
N GLU A 153 -18.84 17.03 7.26
CA GLU A 153 -18.64 15.68 6.75
C GLU A 153 -17.60 14.97 7.66
N PRO A 154 -18.07 14.12 8.59
CA PRO A 154 -17.25 13.59 9.68
C PRO A 154 -16.04 12.76 9.27
N GLU A 155 -16.06 12.17 8.08
CA GLU A 155 -14.97 11.35 7.54
C GLU A 155 -14.51 11.94 6.22
N GLN A 156 -13.27 12.43 6.17
CA GLN A 156 -12.71 12.97 4.92
C GLN A 156 -11.26 12.51 4.72
N CYS A 157 -10.90 12.24 3.44
CA CYS A 157 -9.51 11.97 3.11
C CYS A 157 -8.66 13.24 3.17
N ILE A 158 -7.40 13.09 3.56
CA ILE A 158 -6.45 14.22 3.69
C ILE A 158 -6.36 15.04 2.39
N THR A 159 -6.39 14.37 1.23
CA THR A 159 -6.31 15.03 -0.08
C THR A 159 -7.52 15.93 -0.36
N LYS A 160 -8.72 15.55 0.10
CA LYS A 160 -9.93 16.37 0.00
C LYS A 160 -9.84 17.57 0.95
N LEU A 161 -9.48 17.31 2.21
CA LEU A 161 -9.28 18.38 3.21
C LEU A 161 -8.24 19.41 2.79
N GLU A 162 -7.15 19.00 2.14
CA GLU A 162 -6.12 19.92 1.63
C GLU A 162 -6.67 20.82 0.53
N LYS A 163 -7.47 20.28 -0.40
CA LYS A 163 -8.11 21.06 -1.49
C LYS A 163 -9.14 22.05 -0.96
N GLU A 164 -10.01 21.60 -0.07
CA GLU A 164 -11.12 22.42 0.46
C GLU A 164 -10.64 23.47 1.46
N SER A 165 -9.67 23.13 2.32
CA SER A 165 -9.11 24.08 3.27
C SER A 165 -8.14 25.07 2.62
N GLY A 166 -7.46 24.67 1.53
CA GLY A 166 -6.39 25.45 0.90
C GLY A 166 -5.14 25.60 1.79
N ILE A 167 -5.01 24.80 2.83
CA ILE A 167 -3.92 24.87 3.80
C ILE A 167 -2.72 24.11 3.26
N ARG A 168 -1.61 24.79 3.01
CA ARG A 168 -0.33 24.15 2.71
C ARG A 168 0.18 23.43 3.95
N ASN A 169 0.69 22.20 3.79
CA ASN A 169 1.18 21.36 4.89
C ASN A 169 0.10 20.99 5.92
N ILE A 170 -1.06 20.56 5.43
CA ILE A 170 -2.18 20.11 6.26
C ILE A 170 -1.81 19.02 7.28
N LEU A 171 -0.79 18.20 6.98
CA LEU A 171 -0.33 17.11 7.86
C LEU A 171 0.13 17.61 9.23
N SER A 172 0.74 18.79 9.31
CA SER A 172 1.17 19.38 10.60
C SER A 172 -0.03 19.81 11.45
N VAL A 173 -1.09 20.30 10.80
CA VAL A 173 -2.32 20.72 11.47
C VAL A 173 -3.11 19.49 11.95
N ILE A 174 -3.23 18.45 11.10
CA ILE A 174 -3.87 17.19 11.48
C ILE A 174 -3.12 16.52 12.64
N LYS A 175 -1.78 16.55 12.63
CA LYS A 175 -1.00 16.02 13.75
C LYS A 175 -1.28 16.78 15.04
N SER A 176 -1.36 18.12 15.01
CA SER A 176 -1.71 18.92 16.19
C SER A 176 -3.13 18.61 16.70
N LEU A 177 -4.10 18.41 15.80
CA LEU A 177 -5.46 18.00 16.15
C LEU A 177 -5.52 16.59 16.73
N LEU A 178 -4.69 15.68 16.21
CA LEU A 178 -4.55 14.31 16.74
C LEU A 178 -3.93 14.32 18.14
N ASP A 179 -2.89 15.13 18.36
CA ASP A 179 -2.26 15.29 19.69
C ASP A 179 -3.23 15.90 20.73
N LYS A 180 -4.27 16.61 20.27
CA LYS A 180 -5.37 17.18 21.08
C LYS A 180 -6.58 16.25 21.18
N GLU A 181 -6.52 15.06 20.57
CA GLU A 181 -7.62 14.10 20.50
C GLU A 181 -8.90 14.64 19.81
N ALA A 182 -8.77 15.71 19.02
CA ALA A 182 -9.88 16.32 18.30
C ALA A 182 -10.29 15.53 17.04
N VAL A 183 -9.40 14.70 16.52
CA VAL A 183 -9.64 13.86 15.36
C VAL A 183 -8.99 12.49 15.52
N PHE A 184 -9.55 11.50 14.84
CA PHE A 184 -8.94 10.18 14.65
C PHE A 184 -8.36 10.08 13.24
N VAL A 185 -7.29 9.30 13.09
CA VAL A 185 -6.68 9.04 11.78
C VAL A 185 -6.83 7.56 11.48
N LEU A 186 -7.66 7.27 10.48
CA LEU A 186 -7.89 5.92 9.98
C LEU A 186 -7.12 5.74 8.66
N SER A 187 -6.41 4.62 8.54
CA SER A 187 -5.84 4.21 7.26
C SER A 187 -6.79 3.18 6.66
N LEU A 188 -7.66 3.60 5.75
CA LEU A 188 -8.54 2.68 5.03
C LEU A 188 -7.89 2.24 3.72
N ILE A 189 -7.90 0.94 3.50
CA ILE A 189 -7.67 0.35 2.19
C ILE A 189 -9.07 0.15 1.60
N HIS A 190 -9.43 1.00 0.63
CA HIS A 190 -10.66 0.77 -0.12
C HIS A 190 -10.45 -0.45 -1.03
N ILE A 191 -11.22 -1.49 -0.76
CA ILE A 191 -11.32 -2.69 -1.61
C ILE A 191 -12.41 -2.46 -2.64
#